data_2ea5eeaabfc1b5240a781244faf27d82
#
_entry.id   2ea5eeaabfc1b5240a781244faf27d82
#
_cell.length_a   1.000
_cell.length_b   1.000
_cell.length_c   1.000
_cell.angle_alpha   90.00
_cell.angle_beta   90.00
_cell.angle_gamma   90.00
#
_symmetry.space_group_name_H-M   'P 1'
#
loop_
_entity.id
_entity.type
_entity.pdbx_description
1 polymer ?
#
loop_
_entity_poly.entity_id
_entity_poly.type
_entity_poly.pdbx_seq_one_letter_code
_entity_poly.pdbx_strand_id
1 'polypeptide(L)'
;MEIRVFSESWPIRGSFTISRGSKTAADVVVVELTQDGVTGRGECVPYARYGESVQGVITQIENIMPVLREGLDRGALQSVLPAGAARNAVDCALWDLESKQHRQRIWQRLNKPEPDALLTAYTLSLDTPENMQAAAEANSDRPLLKLKLAGAGDLARVTAVRKGAPQARIIVDA
;
A
#
# COMPACT_ATOMS: atom_id res chain seq x y z
N MET A 1 -19.48 1.87 18.74
CA MET A 1 -18.74 1.64 17.48
C MET A 1 -18.82 0.16 17.12
N GLU A 2 -19.24 -0.16 15.89
CA GLU A 2 -19.14 -1.50 15.30
C GLU A 2 -17.79 -1.64 14.63
N ILE A 3 -17.16 -2.82 14.75
CA ILE A 3 -15.81 -3.08 14.22
C ILE A 3 -15.84 -4.39 13.45
N ARG A 4 -15.37 -4.36 12.22
CA ARG A 4 -15.18 -5.55 11.39
C ARG A 4 -13.72 -5.63 10.95
N VAL A 5 -13.15 -6.82 11.04
CA VAL A 5 -11.80 -7.13 10.58
C VAL A 5 -11.86 -8.39 9.72
N PHE A 6 -11.30 -8.34 8.53
CA PHE A 6 -11.34 -9.46 7.60
C PHE A 6 -10.18 -9.35 6.59
N SER A 7 -9.89 -10.45 5.91
CA SER A 7 -8.91 -10.47 4.83
C SER A 7 -9.59 -10.44 3.47
N GLU A 8 -8.92 -9.81 2.51
CA GLU A 8 -9.25 -9.84 1.08
C GLU A 8 -8.01 -10.27 0.30
N SER A 9 -8.22 -10.92 -0.84
CA SER A 9 -7.15 -11.28 -1.77
C SER A 9 -7.42 -10.64 -3.13
N TRP A 10 -6.53 -9.73 -3.54
CA TRP A 10 -6.68 -8.97 -4.77
C TRP A 10 -5.78 -9.55 -5.86
N PRO A 11 -6.32 -10.02 -6.98
CA PRO A 11 -5.51 -10.54 -8.07
C PRO A 11 -4.67 -9.43 -8.70
N ILE A 12 -3.38 -9.72 -8.96
CA ILE A 12 -2.47 -8.85 -9.66
C ILE A 12 -2.55 -9.20 -11.15
N ARG A 13 -2.67 -8.20 -12.02
CA ARG A 13 -2.64 -8.42 -13.46
C ARG A 13 -1.28 -8.96 -13.88
N GLY A 14 -1.22 -10.25 -14.24
CA GLY A 14 0.02 -10.97 -14.49
C GLY A 14 0.71 -11.36 -13.19
N SER A 15 1.96 -10.97 -13.03
CA SER A 15 2.73 -11.19 -11.81
C SER A 15 3.51 -9.94 -11.41
N PHE A 16 3.73 -9.77 -10.11
CA PHE A 16 4.62 -8.75 -9.56
C PHE A 16 5.86 -9.43 -9.02
N THR A 17 6.97 -9.27 -9.72
CA THR A 17 8.25 -9.92 -9.44
C THR A 17 9.28 -8.92 -8.94
N ILE A 18 9.95 -9.27 -7.85
CA ILE A 18 11.07 -8.57 -7.24
C ILE A 18 12.23 -9.56 -7.01
N SER A 19 13.39 -9.09 -6.57
CA SER A 19 14.56 -9.95 -6.28
C SER A 19 14.28 -11.07 -5.28
N ARG A 20 13.25 -10.95 -4.43
CA ARG A 20 12.91 -11.91 -3.36
C ARG A 20 11.72 -12.82 -3.68
N GLY A 21 11.14 -12.74 -4.86
CA GLY A 21 10.03 -13.62 -5.26
C GLY A 21 9.00 -12.94 -6.14
N SER A 22 7.96 -13.69 -6.48
CA SER A 22 6.88 -13.26 -7.35
C SER A 22 5.53 -13.50 -6.67
N LYS A 23 4.56 -12.61 -6.93
CA LYS A 23 3.19 -12.70 -6.44
C LYS A 23 2.20 -12.51 -7.57
N THR A 24 1.10 -13.25 -7.51
CA THR A 24 -0.06 -13.13 -8.42
C THR A 24 -1.28 -12.54 -7.73
N ALA A 25 -1.21 -12.39 -6.40
CA ALA A 25 -2.24 -11.75 -5.59
C ALA A 25 -1.61 -10.94 -4.44
N ALA A 26 -2.34 -9.95 -3.96
CA ALA A 26 -2.05 -9.20 -2.74
C ALA A 26 -3.09 -9.58 -1.68
N ASP A 27 -2.65 -10.26 -0.61
CA ASP A 27 -3.49 -10.54 0.55
C ASP A 27 -3.40 -9.37 1.51
N VAL A 28 -4.56 -8.80 1.85
CA VAL A 28 -4.67 -7.61 2.69
C VAL A 28 -5.56 -7.89 3.90
N VAL A 29 -5.37 -7.14 4.96
CA VAL A 29 -6.30 -7.09 6.09
C VAL A 29 -7.01 -5.76 6.07
N VAL A 30 -8.34 -5.81 6.12
CA VAL A 30 -9.23 -4.66 6.11
C VAL A 30 -9.83 -4.46 7.48
N VAL A 31 -9.91 -3.21 7.91
CA VAL A 31 -10.60 -2.76 9.12
C VAL A 31 -11.72 -1.81 8.71
N GLU A 32 -12.92 -2.09 9.18
CA GLU A 32 -14.05 -1.18 9.07
C GLU A 32 -14.52 -0.79 10.47
N LEU A 33 -14.63 0.51 10.71
CA LEU A 33 -15.11 1.13 11.94
C LEU A 33 -16.38 1.89 11.62
N THR A 34 -17.51 1.46 12.16
CA THR A 34 -18.81 2.12 11.92
C THR A 34 -19.32 2.78 13.20
N GLN A 35 -19.60 4.06 13.11
CA GLN A 35 -20.19 4.85 14.21
C GLN A 35 -21.17 5.87 13.65
N ASP A 36 -22.35 5.93 14.25
CA ASP A 36 -23.44 6.85 13.90
C ASP A 36 -23.81 6.80 12.40
N GLY A 37 -23.78 5.58 11.81
CA GLY A 37 -24.10 5.34 10.42
C GLY A 37 -22.98 5.71 9.43
N VAL A 38 -21.82 6.14 9.91
CA VAL A 38 -20.63 6.45 9.09
C VAL A 38 -19.59 5.35 9.24
N THR A 39 -19.05 4.87 8.13
CA THR A 39 -18.00 3.83 8.12
C THR A 39 -16.70 4.38 7.62
N GLY A 40 -15.65 4.28 8.44
CA GLY A 40 -14.26 4.45 8.07
C GLY A 40 -13.63 3.11 7.72
N ARG A 41 -12.79 3.08 6.68
CA ARG A 41 -12.09 1.88 6.20
C ARG A 41 -10.59 2.13 6.18
N GLY A 42 -9.83 1.17 6.69
CA GLY A 42 -8.38 1.11 6.58
C GLY A 42 -7.93 -0.25 6.09
N GLU A 43 -6.76 -0.31 5.48
CA GLU A 43 -6.21 -1.52 4.88
C GLU A 43 -4.71 -1.61 5.17
N CYS A 44 -4.20 -2.82 5.28
CA CYS A 44 -2.76 -3.08 5.33
C CYS A 44 -2.39 -4.34 4.56
N VAL A 45 -1.12 -4.41 4.17
CA VAL A 45 -0.49 -5.61 3.62
C VAL A 45 0.46 -6.15 4.69
N PRO A 46 0.12 -7.26 5.38
CA PRO A 46 1.05 -7.93 6.29
C PRO A 46 2.32 -8.37 5.53
N TYR A 47 3.49 -8.08 6.07
CA TYR A 47 4.73 -8.34 5.36
C TYR A 47 5.62 -9.33 6.11
N ALA A 48 5.77 -10.53 5.55
CA ALA A 48 6.49 -11.64 6.19
C ALA A 48 7.94 -11.30 6.59
N ARG A 49 8.61 -10.37 5.88
CA ARG A 49 9.95 -9.89 6.25
C ARG A 49 10.01 -9.25 7.63
N TYR A 50 8.88 -8.69 8.09
CA TYR A 50 8.76 -8.08 9.43
C TYR A 50 8.09 -9.01 10.44
N GLY A 51 7.98 -10.31 10.12
CA GLY A 51 7.33 -11.30 10.98
C GLY A 51 5.82 -11.21 11.00
N GLU A 52 5.20 -10.51 10.04
CA GLU A 52 3.76 -10.33 9.98
C GLU A 52 3.09 -11.41 9.11
N SER A 53 1.88 -11.78 9.49
CA SER A 53 0.98 -12.64 8.72
C SER A 53 -0.44 -12.11 8.79
N VAL A 54 -1.27 -12.45 7.82
CA VAL A 54 -2.70 -12.07 7.78
C VAL A 54 -3.38 -12.42 9.10
N GLN A 55 -3.25 -13.67 9.56
CA GLN A 55 -3.87 -14.10 10.81
C GLN A 55 -3.30 -13.38 12.03
N GLY A 56 -1.99 -13.16 12.09
CA GLY A 56 -1.34 -12.44 13.20
C GLY A 56 -1.81 -10.99 13.29
N VAL A 57 -1.99 -10.32 12.17
CA VAL A 57 -2.52 -8.94 12.12
C VAL A 57 -3.99 -8.90 12.54
N ILE A 58 -4.82 -9.82 12.05
CA ILE A 58 -6.22 -9.93 12.48
C ILE A 58 -6.30 -10.10 14.00
N THR A 59 -5.53 -11.04 14.57
CA THR A 59 -5.52 -11.30 16.01
C THR A 59 -5.06 -10.06 16.81
N GLN A 60 -4.05 -9.33 16.35
CA GLN A 60 -3.61 -8.08 17.02
C GLN A 60 -4.74 -7.04 17.06
N ILE A 61 -5.50 -6.90 15.97
CA ILE A 61 -6.60 -5.94 15.90
C ILE A 61 -7.79 -6.41 16.77
N GLU A 62 -8.13 -7.70 16.74
CA GLU A 62 -9.19 -8.27 17.57
C GLU A 62 -8.92 -8.07 19.07
N ASN A 63 -7.69 -8.20 19.50
CA ASN A 63 -7.28 -8.01 20.89
C ASN A 63 -7.53 -6.58 21.41
N ILE A 64 -7.53 -5.57 20.53
CA ILE A 64 -7.77 -4.17 20.92
C ILE A 64 -9.21 -3.70 20.63
N MET A 65 -10.06 -4.55 20.06
CA MET A 65 -11.47 -4.18 19.80
C MET A 65 -12.23 -3.66 21.03
N PRO A 66 -12.04 -4.19 22.26
CA PRO A 66 -12.70 -3.64 23.44
C PRO A 66 -12.37 -2.16 23.64
N VAL A 67 -11.10 -1.80 23.64
CA VAL A 67 -10.67 -0.40 23.86
C VAL A 67 -11.01 0.50 22.68
N LEU A 68 -11.06 -0.03 21.46
CA LEU A 68 -11.58 0.71 20.30
C LEU A 68 -13.07 1.07 20.47
N ARG A 69 -13.89 0.13 20.98
CA ARG A 69 -15.32 0.38 21.26
C ARG A 69 -15.51 1.44 22.35
N GLU A 70 -14.59 1.53 23.29
CA GLU A 70 -14.57 2.55 24.35
C GLU A 70 -14.12 3.93 23.86
N GLY A 71 -13.71 4.06 22.59
CA GLY A 71 -13.35 5.34 21.96
C GLY A 71 -11.86 5.62 21.92
N LEU A 72 -11.02 4.57 21.80
CA LEU A 72 -9.58 4.74 21.57
C LEU A 72 -9.34 5.65 20.36
N ASP A 73 -8.67 6.76 20.57
CA ASP A 73 -8.29 7.68 19.50
C ASP A 73 -6.96 7.30 18.83
N ARG A 74 -6.61 8.01 17.76
CA ARG A 74 -5.37 7.76 16.99
C ARG A 74 -4.10 8.03 17.80
N GLY A 75 -4.13 8.97 18.75
CA GLY A 75 -3.00 9.27 19.61
C GLY A 75 -2.72 8.13 20.59
N ALA A 76 -3.76 7.67 21.27
CA ALA A 76 -3.68 6.55 22.21
C ALA A 76 -3.36 5.22 21.49
N LEU A 77 -3.81 5.04 20.24
CA LEU A 77 -3.49 3.86 19.42
C LEU A 77 -1.98 3.63 19.29
N GLN A 78 -1.19 4.70 19.25
CA GLN A 78 0.29 4.61 19.12
C GLN A 78 0.94 3.88 20.31
N SER A 79 0.28 3.90 21.48
CA SER A 79 0.75 3.24 22.70
C SER A 79 0.17 1.83 22.87
N VAL A 80 -0.97 1.53 22.22
CA VAL A 80 -1.69 0.26 22.33
C VAL A 80 -1.18 -0.79 21.33
N LEU A 81 -0.89 -0.37 20.10
CA LEU A 81 -0.31 -1.25 19.08
C LEU A 81 1.12 -0.83 18.72
N PRO A 82 2.04 -1.80 18.58
CA PRO A 82 3.37 -1.52 18.05
C PRO A 82 3.27 -1.04 16.59
N ALA A 83 4.35 -0.40 16.11
CA ALA A 83 4.45 -0.06 14.69
C ALA A 83 4.37 -1.33 13.84
N GLY A 84 3.53 -1.32 12.81
CA GLY A 84 3.30 -2.46 11.94
C GLY A 84 1.97 -2.39 11.20
N ALA A 85 1.64 -3.46 10.49
CA ALA A 85 0.49 -3.55 9.62
C ALA A 85 -0.83 -3.36 10.39
N ALA A 86 -0.98 -3.97 11.57
CA ALA A 86 -2.19 -3.84 12.39
C ALA A 86 -2.47 -2.39 12.77
N ARG A 87 -1.44 -1.69 13.30
CA ARG A 87 -1.59 -0.27 13.67
C ARG A 87 -1.92 0.59 12.45
N ASN A 88 -1.25 0.36 11.33
CA ASN A 88 -1.52 1.10 10.09
C ASN A 88 -2.98 0.96 9.64
N ALA A 89 -3.53 -0.25 9.61
CA ALA A 89 -4.91 -0.46 9.18
C ALA A 89 -5.91 0.25 10.09
N VAL A 90 -5.74 0.15 11.42
CA VAL A 90 -6.64 0.80 12.39
C VAL A 90 -6.50 2.33 12.32
N ASP A 91 -5.29 2.86 12.24
CA ASP A 91 -5.04 4.30 12.12
C ASP A 91 -5.69 4.88 10.86
N CYS A 92 -5.52 4.21 9.72
CA CYS A 92 -6.17 4.61 8.47
C CYS A 92 -7.70 4.57 8.57
N ALA A 93 -8.28 3.56 9.22
CA ALA A 93 -9.72 3.46 9.42
C ALA A 93 -10.25 4.58 10.31
N LEU A 94 -9.53 4.94 11.38
CA LEU A 94 -9.88 6.07 12.25
C LEU A 94 -9.79 7.40 11.50
N TRP A 95 -8.73 7.63 10.69
CA TRP A 95 -8.62 8.83 9.86
C TRP A 95 -9.77 8.96 8.87
N ASP A 96 -10.15 7.85 8.21
CA ASP A 96 -11.24 7.84 7.24
C ASP A 96 -12.60 8.09 7.93
N LEU A 97 -12.82 7.46 9.09
CA LEU A 97 -14.02 7.67 9.90
C LEU A 97 -14.17 9.15 10.31
N GLU A 98 -13.15 9.71 10.94
CA GLU A 98 -13.12 11.10 11.37
C GLU A 98 -13.33 12.08 10.21
N SER A 99 -12.67 11.85 9.08
CA SER A 99 -12.81 12.66 7.87
C SER A 99 -14.26 12.70 7.37
N LYS A 100 -14.91 11.54 7.33
CA LYS A 100 -16.31 11.39 6.89
C LYS A 100 -17.30 11.97 7.89
N GLN A 101 -17.12 11.74 9.18
CA GLN A 101 -17.98 12.29 10.24
C GLN A 101 -17.96 13.83 10.23
N HIS A 102 -16.79 14.43 10.06
CA HIS A 102 -16.63 15.88 10.01
C HIS A 102 -16.84 16.48 8.61
N ARG A 103 -17.05 15.66 7.57
CA ARG A 103 -17.14 16.09 6.17
C ARG A 103 -15.97 16.97 5.74
N GLN A 104 -14.78 16.64 6.22
CA GLN A 104 -13.53 17.35 5.95
C GLN A 104 -12.49 16.40 5.34
N ARG A 105 -11.75 16.89 4.37
CA ARG A 105 -10.58 16.16 3.85
C ARG A 105 -9.47 16.14 4.91
N ILE A 106 -8.61 15.11 4.88
CA ILE A 106 -7.54 14.95 5.86
C ILE A 106 -6.60 16.17 5.89
N TRP A 107 -6.24 16.72 4.73
CA TRP A 107 -5.40 17.91 4.68
C TRP A 107 -6.04 19.13 5.35
N GLN A 108 -7.37 19.31 5.27
CA GLN A 108 -8.10 20.37 5.97
C GLN A 108 -8.03 20.18 7.49
N ARG A 109 -8.22 18.95 7.97
CA ARG A 109 -8.12 18.60 9.40
C ARG A 109 -6.72 18.86 9.95
N LEU A 110 -5.69 18.73 9.11
CA LEU A 110 -4.29 18.98 9.44
C LEU A 110 -3.87 20.43 9.24
N ASN A 111 -4.79 21.34 8.85
CA ASN A 111 -4.50 22.74 8.49
C ASN A 111 -3.37 22.83 7.44
N LYS A 112 -3.40 21.95 6.45
CA LYS A 112 -2.46 21.93 5.31
C LYS A 112 -3.16 22.46 4.06
N PRO A 113 -2.43 23.03 3.10
CA PRO A 113 -2.99 23.38 1.80
C PRO A 113 -3.50 22.12 1.09
N GLU A 114 -4.41 22.31 0.15
CA GLU A 114 -4.84 21.23 -0.73
C GLU A 114 -3.63 20.66 -1.48
N PRO A 115 -3.43 19.34 -1.48
CA PRO A 115 -2.29 18.74 -2.15
C PRO A 115 -2.44 18.82 -3.67
N ASP A 116 -1.36 19.18 -4.35
CA ASP A 116 -1.26 19.09 -5.80
C ASP A 116 -1.23 17.63 -6.26
N ALA A 117 -1.58 17.44 -7.54
CA ALA A 117 -1.46 16.13 -8.18
C ALA A 117 0.01 15.68 -8.22
N LEU A 118 0.27 14.46 -7.74
CA LEU A 118 1.60 13.85 -7.76
C LEU A 118 1.75 12.90 -8.94
N LEU A 119 2.93 12.95 -9.55
CA LEU A 119 3.28 12.02 -10.61
C LEU A 119 3.49 10.61 -10.03
N THR A 120 2.62 9.68 -10.44
CA THR A 120 2.70 8.29 -10.00
C THR A 120 3.78 7.53 -10.76
N ALA A 121 4.67 6.86 -10.03
CA ALA A 121 5.63 5.93 -10.60
C ALA A 121 4.96 4.60 -10.96
N TYR A 122 4.97 4.22 -12.23
CA TYR A 122 4.52 2.90 -12.64
C TYR A 122 5.64 1.88 -12.54
N THR A 123 5.42 0.81 -11.77
CA THR A 123 6.45 -0.20 -11.52
C THR A 123 6.45 -1.27 -12.61
N LEU A 124 7.61 -1.49 -13.22
CA LEU A 124 7.89 -2.64 -14.06
C LEU A 124 8.48 -3.76 -13.19
N SER A 125 7.89 -4.96 -13.31
CA SER A 125 8.39 -6.17 -12.64
C SER A 125 9.80 -6.50 -13.12
N LEU A 126 10.57 -7.16 -12.25
CA LEU A 126 11.85 -7.75 -12.60
C LEU A 126 11.62 -8.91 -13.59
N ASP A 127 12.32 -8.88 -14.72
CA ASP A 127 12.25 -9.91 -15.76
C ASP A 127 13.55 -9.89 -16.61
N THR A 128 13.55 -10.63 -17.73
CA THR A 128 14.62 -10.53 -18.73
C THR A 128 14.65 -9.13 -19.36
N PRO A 129 15.79 -8.69 -19.90
CA PRO A 129 15.89 -7.40 -20.59
C PRO A 129 14.85 -7.24 -21.71
N GLU A 130 14.59 -8.30 -22.48
CA GLU A 130 13.62 -8.31 -23.60
C GLU A 130 12.19 -8.10 -23.10
N ASN A 131 11.78 -8.82 -22.05
CA ASN A 131 10.46 -8.68 -21.46
C ASN A 131 10.28 -7.31 -20.79
N MET A 132 11.32 -6.80 -20.13
CA MET A 132 11.30 -5.46 -19.55
C MET A 132 11.25 -4.36 -20.61
N GLN A 133 11.91 -4.55 -21.77
CA GLN A 133 11.76 -3.64 -22.91
C GLN A 133 10.32 -3.62 -23.42
N ALA A 134 9.73 -4.79 -23.67
CA ALA A 134 8.35 -4.89 -24.13
C ALA A 134 7.35 -4.27 -23.14
N ALA A 135 7.56 -4.51 -21.84
CA ALA A 135 6.75 -3.88 -20.78
C ALA A 135 6.91 -2.34 -20.77
N ALA A 136 8.10 -1.82 -21.02
CA ALA A 136 8.35 -0.39 -21.13
C ALA A 136 7.70 0.22 -22.38
N GLU A 137 7.76 -0.47 -23.52
CA GLU A 137 7.08 -0.06 -24.76
C GLU A 137 5.57 0.03 -24.57
N ALA A 138 4.98 -0.97 -23.91
CA ALA A 138 3.54 -1.01 -23.61
C ALA A 138 3.09 0.08 -22.60
N ASN A 139 4.01 0.74 -21.91
CA ASN A 139 3.77 1.80 -20.93
C ASN A 139 4.59 3.07 -21.23
N SER A 140 4.95 3.28 -22.49
CA SER A 140 5.80 4.40 -22.90
C SER A 140 5.11 5.77 -22.83
N ASP A 141 3.79 5.79 -22.72
CA ASP A 141 2.96 6.97 -22.43
C ASP A 141 3.08 7.46 -20.97
N ARG A 142 3.60 6.63 -20.08
CA ARG A 142 3.76 6.98 -18.67
C ARG A 142 5.04 7.79 -18.46
N PRO A 143 4.95 8.95 -17.82
CA PRO A 143 6.09 9.85 -17.67
C PRO A 143 7.13 9.38 -16.65
N LEU A 144 6.79 8.42 -15.78
CA LEU A 144 7.68 7.91 -14.74
C LEU A 144 7.54 6.39 -14.58
N LEU A 145 8.64 5.68 -14.83
CA LEU A 145 8.74 4.23 -14.65
C LEU A 145 9.67 3.91 -13.46
N LYS A 146 9.25 2.98 -12.61
CA LYS A 146 10.06 2.41 -11.53
C LYS A 146 10.47 1.00 -11.88
N LEU A 147 11.78 0.72 -11.88
CA LEU A 147 12.33 -0.59 -12.19
C LEU A 147 12.69 -1.35 -10.91
N LYS A 148 12.34 -2.63 -10.87
CA LYS A 148 12.88 -3.57 -9.89
C LYS A 148 14.15 -4.18 -10.45
N LEU A 149 15.22 -4.18 -9.65
CA LEU A 149 16.54 -4.69 -9.98
C LEU A 149 16.95 -5.84 -9.05
N ALA A 150 17.97 -6.61 -9.43
CA ALA A 150 18.42 -7.80 -8.68
C ALA A 150 19.95 -8.00 -8.70
N GLY A 151 20.73 -7.05 -9.17
CA GLY A 151 22.19 -7.12 -9.24
C GLY A 151 22.70 -7.52 -10.62
N ALA A 152 23.10 -8.77 -10.81
CA ALA A 152 23.69 -9.21 -12.09
C ALA A 152 22.73 -9.00 -13.28
N GLY A 153 23.23 -8.35 -14.34
CA GLY A 153 22.47 -8.06 -15.56
C GLY A 153 21.58 -6.81 -15.50
N ASP A 154 21.60 -6.04 -14.42
CA ASP A 154 20.75 -4.85 -14.26
C ASP A 154 21.03 -3.76 -15.28
N LEU A 155 22.31 -3.59 -15.70
CA LEU A 155 22.65 -2.64 -16.75
C LEU A 155 21.94 -2.97 -18.06
N ALA A 156 21.88 -4.25 -18.43
CA ALA A 156 21.16 -4.69 -19.64
C ALA A 156 19.65 -4.42 -19.51
N ARG A 157 19.05 -4.67 -18.34
CA ARG A 157 17.64 -4.39 -18.04
C ARG A 157 17.31 -2.90 -18.16
N VAL A 158 18.10 -2.05 -17.52
CA VAL A 158 17.92 -0.59 -17.57
C VAL A 158 18.08 -0.06 -19.00
N THR A 159 19.08 -0.56 -19.74
CA THR A 159 19.28 -0.21 -21.15
C THR A 159 18.09 -0.60 -22.02
N ALA A 160 17.55 -1.80 -21.82
CA ALA A 160 16.37 -2.30 -22.54
C ALA A 160 15.12 -1.46 -22.25
N VAL A 161 14.88 -1.13 -20.98
CA VAL A 161 13.76 -0.25 -20.59
C VAL A 161 13.92 1.15 -21.20
N ARG A 162 15.11 1.73 -21.18
CA ARG A 162 15.37 3.03 -21.83
C ARG A 162 15.07 2.99 -23.32
N LYS A 163 15.36 1.86 -23.98
CA LYS A 163 15.01 1.65 -25.39
C LYS A 163 13.50 1.62 -25.63
N GLY A 164 12.76 0.89 -24.76
CA GLY A 164 11.31 0.76 -24.86
C GLY A 164 10.56 2.04 -24.51
N ALA A 165 11.10 2.86 -23.59
CA ALA A 165 10.48 4.13 -23.17
C ALA A 165 11.53 5.26 -23.14
N PRO A 166 11.94 5.79 -24.31
CA PRO A 166 13.04 6.74 -24.40
C PRO A 166 12.77 8.09 -23.70
N GLN A 167 11.54 8.50 -23.56
CA GLN A 167 11.16 9.76 -22.95
C GLN A 167 10.76 9.64 -21.46
N ALA A 168 10.53 8.44 -20.95
CA ALA A 168 10.14 8.25 -19.57
C ALA A 168 11.30 8.60 -18.60
N ARG A 169 10.95 9.26 -17.49
CA ARG A 169 11.87 9.32 -16.35
C ARG A 169 11.93 7.94 -15.70
N ILE A 170 13.13 7.50 -15.36
CA ILE A 170 13.35 6.20 -14.75
C ILE A 170 13.88 6.39 -13.33
N ILE A 171 13.29 5.67 -12.39
CA ILE A 171 13.83 5.45 -11.04
C ILE A 171 14.04 3.96 -10.83
N VAL A 172 15.03 3.61 -10.03
CA VAL A 172 15.41 2.21 -9.75
C VAL A 172 15.24 1.89 -8.28
N ASP A 173 14.87 0.64 -8.01
CA ASP A 173 14.67 0.08 -6.67
C ASP A 173 15.40 -1.28 -6.65
N ALA A 174 16.60 -1.30 -6.02
CA ALA A 174 17.55 -2.41 -5.96
C ALA A 174 17.46 -3.17 -4.63
#